data_3b94fe749f9479bdc6cb517e4180360d
#
_entry.id   3b94fe749f9479bdc6cb517e4180360d
#
_cell.length_a   1.000
_cell.length_b   1.000
_cell.length_c   1.000
_cell.angle_alpha   90.00
_cell.angle_beta   90.00
_cell.angle_gamma   90.00
#
_symmetry.space_group_name_H-M   'P 1'
#
loop_
_entity.id
_entity.type
_entity.pdbx_description
1 polymer ?
#
loop_
_entity_poly.entity_id
_entity_poly.type
_entity_poly.pdbx_seq_one_letter_code
_entity_poly.pdbx_strand_id
1 'polypeptide(L)' 'MILRLDKYLANQGIGTRSEVKKWIGTGKVCVNGEVVKKPEVKVNSEKDEIVVSGKVLVY' A
#
# COMPACT_ATOMS: atom_id res chain seq x y z
N MET A 1 -5.56 -12.30 4.14
CA MET A 1 -4.45 -12.20 5.11
C MET A 1 -4.23 -10.73 5.47
N ILE A 2 -4.16 -10.44 6.75
CA ILE A 2 -3.97 -9.06 7.21
C ILE A 2 -2.49 -8.77 7.32
N LEU A 3 -2.05 -7.70 6.63
CA LEU A 3 -0.65 -7.27 6.62
C LEU A 3 -0.57 -5.77 6.84
N ARG A 4 0.59 -5.30 7.33
CA ARG A 4 0.86 -3.88 7.33
C ARG A 4 0.98 -3.40 5.88
N LEU A 5 0.50 -2.20 5.62
CA LEU A 5 0.50 -1.65 4.27
C LEU A 5 1.91 -1.59 3.66
N ASP A 6 2.89 -1.14 4.43
CA ASP A 6 4.27 -1.07 3.96
C ASP A 6 4.83 -2.45 3.60
N LYS A 7 4.52 -3.46 4.40
CA LYS A 7 4.96 -4.83 4.14
C LYS A 7 4.27 -5.37 2.88
N TYR A 8 2.97 -5.14 2.75
CA TYR A 8 2.22 -5.59 1.58
C TYR A 8 2.82 -5.02 0.29
N LEU A 9 3.06 -3.71 0.27
CA LEU A 9 3.60 -3.05 -0.91
C LEU A 9 5.03 -3.50 -1.24
N ALA A 10 5.85 -3.70 -0.22
CA ALA A 10 7.21 -4.21 -0.43
C ALA A 10 7.19 -5.62 -1.00
N ASN A 11 6.25 -6.46 -0.55
CA ASN A 11 6.09 -7.81 -1.07
C ASN A 11 5.65 -7.84 -2.53
N GLN A 12 5.00 -6.79 -3.00
CA GLN A 12 4.60 -6.67 -4.41
C GLN A 12 5.76 -6.31 -5.33
N GLY A 13 6.93 -6.02 -4.77
CA GLY A 13 8.12 -5.73 -5.56
C GLY A 13 8.12 -4.34 -6.20
N ILE A 14 7.30 -3.42 -5.72
CA ILE A 14 7.21 -2.08 -6.30
C ILE A 14 8.28 -1.13 -5.77
N GLY A 15 9.03 -1.55 -4.75
CA GLY A 15 10.10 -0.77 -4.18
C GLY A 15 10.55 -1.33 -2.84
N THR A 16 11.59 -0.72 -2.28
CA THR A 16 12.05 -1.06 -0.94
C THR A 16 11.06 -0.55 0.09
N ARG A 17 11.17 -1.04 1.33
CA ARG A 17 10.32 -0.55 2.41
C ARG A 17 10.45 0.96 2.62
N SER A 18 11.67 1.48 2.50
CA SER A 18 11.91 2.92 2.63
C SER A 18 11.19 3.71 1.55
N GLU A 19 11.25 3.24 0.32
CA GLU A 19 10.54 3.88 -0.80
C GLU A 19 9.03 3.80 -0.62
N VAL A 20 8.54 2.63 -0.21
CA VAL A 20 7.11 2.42 0.02
C VAL A 20 6.60 3.37 1.11
N LYS A 21 7.31 3.51 2.20
CA LYS A 21 6.94 4.43 3.28
C LYS A 21 6.87 5.87 2.78
N LYS A 22 7.80 6.25 1.93
CA LYS A 22 7.82 7.59 1.34
C LYS A 22 6.58 7.81 0.47
N TRP A 23 6.23 6.85 -0.35
CA TRP A 23 5.03 6.95 -1.20
C TRP A 23 3.76 7.04 -0.36
N ILE A 24 3.66 6.25 0.69
CA ILE A 24 2.51 6.29 1.60
C ILE A 24 2.42 7.68 2.24
N GLY A 25 3.53 8.19 2.74
CA GLY A 25 3.57 9.49 3.39
C GLY A 25 3.23 10.66 2.47
N THR A 26 3.49 10.53 1.17
CA THR A 26 3.19 11.58 0.19
C THR A 26 1.77 11.47 -0.38
N GLY A 27 0.99 10.50 0.07
CA GLY A 27 -0.40 10.35 -0.37
C GLY A 27 -0.56 9.67 -1.71
N LYS A 28 0.44 8.92 -2.15
CA LYS A 28 0.38 8.19 -3.44
C LYS A 28 -0.28 6.83 -3.33
N VAL A 29 -0.59 6.39 -2.12
CA VAL A 29 -1.19 5.09 -1.88
C VAL A 29 -2.62 5.27 -1.39
N CYS A 30 -3.54 4.56 -2.03
CA CYS A 30 -4.95 4.54 -1.64
C CYS A 30 -5.36 3.11 -1.31
N VAL A 31 -6.23 2.98 -0.30
CA VAL A 31 -6.82 1.71 0.08
C VAL A 31 -8.34 1.87 -0.02
N ASN A 32 -8.97 1.09 -0.89
CA ASN A 32 -10.42 1.16 -1.13
C ASN A 32 -10.88 2.57 -1.50
N GLY A 33 -10.07 3.28 -2.27
CA GLY A 33 -10.39 4.63 -2.72
C GLY A 33 -10.04 5.74 -1.74
N GLU A 34 -9.50 5.42 -0.58
CA GLU A 34 -9.09 6.41 0.41
C GLU A 34 -7.57 6.54 0.46
N VAL A 35 -7.08 7.77 0.46
CA VAL A 35 -5.66 8.03 0.60
C VAL A 35 -5.21 7.66 2.02
N VAL A 36 -4.19 6.81 2.09
CA VAL A 36 -3.61 6.38 3.36
C VAL A 36 -2.19 6.92 3.44
N LYS A 37 -1.89 7.62 4.50
CA LYS A 37 -0.56 8.23 4.71
C LYS A 37 0.26 7.57 5.81
N LYS A 38 -0.28 6.53 6.44
CA LYS A 38 0.39 5.82 7.53
C LYS A 38 0.82 4.44 7.08
N PRO A 39 2.11 4.13 7.10
CA PRO A 39 2.59 2.82 6.65
C PRO A 39 2.20 1.66 7.56
N GLU A 40 1.90 1.94 8.82
CA GLU A 40 1.50 0.90 9.77
C GLU A 40 0.03 0.49 9.65
N VAL A 41 -0.74 1.10 8.78
CA VAL A 41 -2.14 0.70 8.55
C VAL A 41 -2.18 -0.74 8.06
N LYS A 42 -3.07 -1.52 8.64
CA LYS A 42 -3.24 -2.92 8.25
C LYS A 42 -4.25 -3.03 7.13
N VAL A 43 -3.93 -3.86 6.15
CA VAL A 43 -4.81 -4.11 5.02
C VAL A 43 -5.00 -5.61 4.84
N ASN A 44 -6.13 -5.97 4.27
CA ASN A 44 -6.42 -7.37 3.94
C ASN A 44 -6.06 -7.58 2.47
N SER A 45 -5.03 -8.39 2.21
CA SER A 45 -4.51 -8.61 0.86
C SER A 45 -5.53 -9.27 -0.07
N GLU A 46 -6.56 -9.88 0.47
CA GLU A 46 -7.59 -10.58 -0.31
C GLU A 46 -8.83 -9.73 -0.60
N LYS A 47 -9.10 -8.75 0.25
CA LYS A 47 -10.35 -7.97 0.17
C LYS A 47 -10.13 -6.50 -0.13
N ASP A 48 -9.01 -5.94 0.33
CA ASP A 48 -8.75 -4.51 0.17
C ASP A 48 -8.10 -4.23 -1.18
N GLU A 49 -8.61 -3.22 -1.87
CA GLU A 49 -8.04 -2.77 -3.13
C GLU A 49 -6.99 -1.71 -2.84
N ILE A 50 -5.76 -1.99 -3.24
CA ILE A 50 -4.63 -1.10 -3.01
C ILE A 50 -4.23 -0.46 -4.34
N VAL A 51 -4.16 0.87 -4.36
CA VAL A 51 -3.77 1.63 -5.55
C VAL A 51 -2.54 2.45 -5.21
N VAL A 52 -1.52 2.38 -6.05
CA VAL A 52 -0.29 3.16 -5.88
C VAL A 52 -0.05 3.97 -7.15
N SER A 53 -0.01 5.29 -7.01
CA SER A 53 0.23 6.23 -8.11
C SER A 53 -0.67 5.97 -9.33
N GLY A 54 -1.92 5.62 -9.09
CA GLY A 54 -2.88 5.35 -10.14
C GLY A 54 -2.84 3.94 -10.71
N LYS A 55 -1.94 3.09 -10.22
CA LYS A 55 -1.90 1.68 -10.63
C LYS A 55 -2.61 0.83 -9.60
N VAL A 56 -3.57 0.06 -10.06
CA VAL A 56 -4.25 -0.91 -9.20
C VAL A 56 -3.33 -2.12 -9.03
N LEU A 57 -3.06 -2.46 -7.79
CA LEU A 57 -2.32 -3.68 -7.48
C LEU A 57 -3.32 -4.80 -7.32
N VAL A 58 -3.47 -5.58 -8.37
CA VAL A 58 -4.36 -6.75 -8.36
C VAL A 58 -3.54 -7.93 -7.89
N TYR A 59 -4.06 -8.59 -6.90
CA TYR A 59 -3.43 -9.78 -6.36
C TYR A 59 -3.90 -11.00 -7.13
#